data_5e12ec109cb6e81559d76e1195fbda1d
#
_entry.id   5e12ec109cb6e81559d76e1195fbda1d
#
_cell.length_a   1.000
_cell.length_b   1.000
_cell.length_c   1.000
_cell.angle_alpha   90.00
_cell.angle_beta   90.00
_cell.angle_gamma   90.00
#
_symmetry.space_group_name_H-M   'P 1'
#
loop_
_entity.id
_entity.type
_entity.pdbx_description
1 polymer ?
#
loop_
_entity_poly.entity_id
_entity_poly.type
_entity_poly.pdbx_seq_one_letter_code
_entity_poly.pdbx_strand_id
1 'polypeptide(L)'
;MSNSSSQLKRGLKNRHIQLIAMGGAVGTGLFLGSAQVIQSAGPSIILGYAIVGLVAFLIMRQMGEMIVEEPVVGSFSYFAQKYWGRFPGFLSGWNYWVVYILVAMTELTAVAKYVHYWWPHIPAWVSVLFFFVLVTCLNLGNVKFYGESEFWLAIIKVAAVISMIVFGLYLLLTAGNDSIASFSNLWQHGGFFPHGFSGLFYMLAFLMFAFGGIELIGMTAAEAENPEKSIPQAINQVIFRILVFYVASLAIIMSLIPWNQLDLGGLDKSPFVMIFSQLGIGWTAHLLNFIILTAALSVYNSGMYANSRMLYGLAVQGNAPKVFAKVSKQGVPTSAVIFSSILIFGCVLLNYFIPEEALSYLMYMAVAALVLNWAIISFTHLKFKRSMKLENKVAKFPALFSPLSNYIVLTFIGMILYIMWTQGFEKSVIIIPIWIAFMFGLYTILSWKKSL
;
A
#
# COMPACT_ATOMS: atom_id res chain seq x y z
N MET A 1 13.89 27.80 27.37
CA MET A 1 12.49 27.27 27.34
C MET A 1 12.31 26.53 26.04
N SER A 2 12.44 25.22 26.06
CA SER A 2 12.27 24.36 24.86
C SER A 2 10.79 24.34 24.48
N ASN A 3 10.48 24.76 23.26
CA ASN A 3 9.14 24.72 22.69
C ASN A 3 8.61 23.25 22.62
N SER A 4 7.98 22.79 23.67
CA SER A 4 7.38 21.45 23.78
C SER A 4 6.12 21.26 22.91
N SER A 5 5.72 22.29 22.14
CA SER A 5 4.49 22.28 21.34
C SER A 5 4.67 21.83 19.88
N SER A 6 5.90 21.49 19.45
CA SER A 6 6.19 21.15 18.04
C SER A 6 6.52 19.68 17.79
N GLN A 7 6.43 18.79 18.78
CA GLN A 7 6.73 17.37 18.61
C GLN A 7 5.47 16.52 18.49
N LEU A 8 5.52 15.49 17.62
CA LEU A 8 4.50 14.45 17.54
C LEU A 8 4.39 13.73 18.88
N LYS A 9 3.16 13.43 19.32
CA LYS A 9 2.93 12.78 20.61
C LYS A 9 3.06 11.27 20.44
N ARG A 10 3.84 10.59 21.30
CA ARG A 10 3.84 9.13 21.41
C ARG A 10 2.50 8.66 22.00
N GLY A 11 1.63 8.09 21.17
CA GLY A 11 0.27 7.71 21.58
C GLY A 11 -0.20 6.42 20.91
N LEU A 12 0.59 5.83 20.01
CA LEU A 12 0.27 4.58 19.33
C LEU A 12 0.71 3.37 20.17
N LYS A 13 -0.26 2.65 20.73
CA LYS A 13 -0.03 1.40 21.45
C LYS A 13 0.39 0.29 20.48
N ASN A 14 1.03 -0.76 20.99
CA ASN A 14 1.45 -1.91 20.17
C ASN A 14 0.30 -2.48 19.34
N ARG A 15 -0.93 -2.63 19.89
CA ARG A 15 -2.11 -3.09 19.17
C ARG A 15 -2.44 -2.24 17.93
N HIS A 16 -2.27 -0.90 18.02
CA HIS A 16 -2.53 0.00 16.91
C HIS A 16 -1.51 -0.23 15.79
N ILE A 17 -0.22 -0.34 16.13
CA ILE A 17 0.86 -0.57 15.16
C ILE A 17 0.69 -1.92 14.45
N GLN A 18 0.37 -2.98 15.18
CA GLN A 18 0.13 -4.31 14.61
C GLN A 18 -1.03 -4.29 13.62
N LEU A 19 -2.14 -3.63 13.94
CA LEU A 19 -3.30 -3.57 13.07
C LEU A 19 -3.15 -2.59 11.92
N ILE A 20 -2.46 -1.46 12.09
CA ILE A 20 -2.06 -0.57 10.99
C ILE A 20 -1.16 -1.35 10.02
N ALA A 21 -0.20 -2.13 10.53
CA ALA A 21 0.65 -2.98 9.72
C ALA A 21 -0.16 -4.06 8.97
N MET A 22 -1.12 -4.70 9.61
CA MET A 22 -1.97 -5.72 8.98
C MET A 22 -2.99 -5.12 8.03
N GLY A 23 -3.63 -4.03 8.43
CA GLY A 23 -4.74 -3.43 7.71
C GLY A 23 -4.34 -2.49 6.58
N GLY A 24 -3.23 -1.77 6.73
CA GLY A 24 -2.84 -0.70 5.79
C GLY A 24 -2.55 -1.14 4.36
N ALA A 25 -2.30 -2.44 4.13
CA ALA A 25 -2.06 -2.96 2.78
C ALA A 25 -3.18 -3.89 2.27
N VAL A 26 -4.23 -4.17 3.05
CA VAL A 26 -5.41 -4.91 2.56
C VAL A 26 -6.43 -3.88 2.10
N GLY A 27 -6.38 -3.52 0.83
CA GLY A 27 -7.23 -2.53 0.18
C GLY A 27 -7.65 -2.98 -1.23
N THR A 28 -7.88 -2.01 -2.09
CA THR A 28 -8.32 -2.21 -3.48
C THR A 28 -7.41 -3.14 -4.29
N GLY A 29 -6.11 -3.16 -4.03
CA GLY A 29 -5.17 -4.04 -4.73
C GLY A 29 -5.49 -5.53 -4.60
N LEU A 30 -5.97 -5.98 -3.43
CA LEU A 30 -6.43 -7.35 -3.25
C LEU A 30 -7.86 -7.55 -3.78
N PHE A 31 -8.79 -6.69 -3.35
CA PHE A 31 -10.21 -6.95 -3.56
C PHE A 31 -10.71 -6.64 -4.96
N LEU A 32 -10.16 -5.64 -5.62
CA LEU A 32 -10.57 -5.25 -6.97
C LEU A 32 -9.48 -5.59 -8.00
N GLY A 33 -8.23 -5.30 -7.65
CA GLY A 33 -7.10 -5.57 -8.55
C GLY A 33 -6.93 -7.05 -8.90
N SER A 34 -7.31 -7.97 -8.02
CA SER A 34 -7.24 -9.41 -8.30
C SER A 34 -8.15 -9.85 -9.46
N ALA A 35 -9.21 -9.10 -9.81
CA ALA A 35 -10.07 -9.42 -10.94
C ALA A 35 -9.29 -9.52 -12.26
N GLN A 36 -8.56 -8.46 -12.61
CA GLN A 36 -7.77 -8.40 -13.82
C GLN A 36 -6.67 -9.49 -13.83
N VAL A 37 -6.06 -9.72 -12.68
CA VAL A 37 -4.96 -10.69 -12.58
C VAL A 37 -5.48 -12.13 -12.68
N ILE A 38 -6.65 -12.45 -12.11
CA ILE A 38 -7.30 -13.75 -12.26
C ILE A 38 -7.59 -14.02 -13.74
N GLN A 39 -8.15 -13.08 -14.47
CA GLN A 39 -8.44 -13.22 -15.90
C GLN A 39 -7.19 -13.44 -16.74
N SER A 40 -6.08 -12.75 -16.39
CA SER A 40 -4.85 -12.75 -17.19
C SER A 40 -3.88 -13.88 -16.86
N ALA A 41 -3.90 -14.40 -15.63
CA ALA A 41 -2.92 -15.37 -15.15
C ALA A 41 -3.54 -16.65 -14.55
N GLY A 42 -4.85 -16.65 -14.30
CA GLY A 42 -5.54 -17.78 -13.67
C GLY A 42 -5.00 -18.08 -12.26
N PRO A 43 -4.99 -19.37 -11.83
CA PRO A 43 -4.55 -19.78 -10.51
C PRO A 43 -3.11 -19.41 -10.16
N SER A 44 -2.25 -19.18 -11.17
CA SER A 44 -0.83 -18.84 -10.95
C SER A 44 -0.64 -17.52 -10.21
N ILE A 45 -1.67 -16.66 -10.10
CA ILE A 45 -1.62 -15.43 -9.30
C ILE A 45 -1.29 -15.69 -7.82
N ILE A 46 -1.67 -16.87 -7.30
CA ILE A 46 -1.32 -17.29 -5.94
C ILE A 46 0.19 -17.25 -5.75
N LEU A 47 0.94 -17.80 -6.71
CA LEU A 47 2.40 -17.75 -6.73
C LEU A 47 2.90 -16.30 -6.93
N GLY A 48 2.23 -15.51 -7.79
CA GLY A 48 2.55 -14.11 -7.99
C GLY A 48 2.50 -13.28 -6.71
N TYR A 49 1.42 -13.41 -5.94
CA TYR A 49 1.31 -12.76 -4.64
C TYR A 49 2.36 -13.25 -3.64
N ALA A 50 2.70 -14.55 -3.66
CA ALA A 50 3.76 -15.09 -2.81
C ALA A 50 5.15 -14.49 -3.17
N ILE A 51 5.48 -14.39 -4.47
CA ILE A 51 6.74 -13.81 -4.95
C ILE A 51 6.84 -12.33 -4.58
N VAL A 52 5.84 -11.52 -4.95
CA VAL A 52 5.83 -10.07 -4.63
C VAL A 52 5.85 -9.86 -3.13
N GLY A 53 5.08 -10.67 -2.38
CA GLY A 53 5.04 -10.61 -0.92
C GLY A 53 6.39 -10.93 -0.27
N LEU A 54 7.12 -11.91 -0.79
CA LEU A 54 8.47 -12.21 -0.29
C LEU A 54 9.41 -11.01 -0.51
N VAL A 55 9.39 -10.39 -1.68
CA VAL A 55 10.19 -9.19 -1.96
C VAL A 55 9.78 -8.04 -1.04
N ALA A 56 8.47 -7.83 -0.85
CA ALA A 56 7.93 -6.86 0.09
C ALA A 56 8.42 -7.10 1.52
N PHE A 57 8.46 -8.35 1.96
CA PHE A 57 9.01 -8.72 3.27
C PHE A 57 10.51 -8.42 3.38
N LEU A 58 11.30 -8.69 2.35
CA LEU A 58 12.74 -8.36 2.33
C LEU A 58 12.97 -6.85 2.46
N ILE A 59 12.18 -6.01 1.76
CA ILE A 59 12.22 -4.54 1.91
C ILE A 59 11.88 -4.13 3.34
N MET A 60 10.84 -4.73 3.92
CA MET A 60 10.44 -4.44 5.30
C MET A 60 11.52 -4.81 6.31
N ARG A 61 12.26 -5.91 6.09
CA ARG A 61 13.40 -6.30 6.92
C ARG A 61 14.56 -5.31 6.80
N GLN A 62 14.85 -4.80 5.59
CA GLN A 62 15.88 -3.77 5.35
C GLN A 62 15.52 -2.45 6.04
N MET A 63 14.27 -2.00 5.88
CA MET A 63 13.77 -0.79 6.52
C MET A 63 13.73 -0.94 8.05
N GLY A 64 13.25 -2.08 8.54
CA GLY A 64 13.13 -2.38 9.97
C GLY A 64 14.46 -2.41 10.69
N GLU A 65 15.53 -2.91 10.07
CA GLU A 65 16.88 -2.87 10.65
C GLU A 65 17.30 -1.43 10.96
N MET A 66 17.08 -0.50 10.02
CA MET A 66 17.40 0.91 10.23
C MET A 66 16.51 1.57 11.29
N ILE A 67 15.21 1.29 11.29
CA ILE A 67 14.24 1.90 12.21
C ILE A 67 14.46 1.45 13.65
N VAL A 68 14.78 0.16 13.88
CA VAL A 68 15.00 -0.36 15.24
C VAL A 68 16.28 0.22 15.86
N GLU A 69 17.29 0.51 15.03
CA GLU A 69 18.48 1.22 15.50
C GLU A 69 18.19 2.67 15.89
N GLU A 70 17.33 3.35 15.11
CA GLU A 70 17.04 4.78 15.33
C GLU A 70 15.57 5.10 14.93
N PRO A 71 14.62 5.00 15.87
CA PRO A 71 13.22 5.30 15.58
C PRO A 71 12.99 6.82 15.49
N VAL A 72 12.97 7.33 14.26
CA VAL A 72 12.90 8.76 13.95
C VAL A 72 11.71 9.13 13.08
N VAL A 73 11.31 10.40 13.13
CA VAL A 73 10.29 10.96 12.23
C VAL A 73 10.84 11.06 10.81
N GLY A 74 10.02 10.72 9.82
CA GLY A 74 10.41 10.70 8.41
C GLY A 74 11.09 9.40 7.98
N SER A 75 11.34 8.47 8.95
CA SER A 75 11.78 7.10 8.67
C SER A 75 12.85 7.01 7.55
N PHE A 76 12.52 6.33 6.46
CA PHE A 76 13.44 6.07 5.35
C PHE A 76 13.97 7.35 4.66
N SER A 77 13.23 8.47 4.65
CA SER A 77 13.76 9.73 4.12
C SER A 77 14.90 10.29 4.99
N TYR A 78 14.78 10.17 6.31
CA TYR A 78 15.85 10.50 7.25
C TYR A 78 17.06 9.61 7.05
N PHE A 79 16.89 8.30 6.93
CA PHE A 79 18.00 7.37 6.70
C PHE A 79 18.68 7.60 5.35
N ALA A 80 17.90 7.89 4.30
CA ALA A 80 18.45 8.24 3.00
C ALA A 80 19.30 9.52 3.10
N GLN A 81 18.85 10.54 3.84
CA GLN A 81 19.65 11.75 4.08
C GLN A 81 20.91 11.46 4.89
N LYS A 82 20.82 10.64 5.93
CA LYS A 82 21.93 10.34 6.85
C LYS A 82 23.02 9.49 6.18
N TYR A 83 22.65 8.43 5.48
CA TYR A 83 23.59 7.43 4.97
C TYR A 83 23.93 7.57 3.48
N TRP A 84 23.07 8.22 2.69
CA TRP A 84 23.31 8.38 1.26
C TRP A 84 23.55 9.84 0.85
N GLY A 85 22.89 10.79 1.50
CA GLY A 85 23.09 12.21 1.26
C GLY A 85 21.81 13.03 1.22
N ARG A 86 21.97 14.36 1.15
CA ARG A 86 20.82 15.29 1.26
C ARG A 86 19.80 15.12 0.14
N PHE A 87 20.24 14.98 -1.11
CA PHE A 87 19.32 14.83 -2.24
C PHE A 87 18.53 13.51 -2.19
N PRO A 88 19.14 12.33 -1.96
CA PRO A 88 18.36 11.09 -1.76
C PRO A 88 17.34 11.19 -0.64
N GLY A 89 17.64 11.84 0.47
CA GLY A 89 16.66 12.07 1.55
C GLY A 89 15.51 12.97 1.13
N PHE A 90 15.80 14.05 0.42
CA PHE A 90 14.81 14.94 -0.18
C PHE A 90 13.91 14.20 -1.17
N LEU A 91 14.52 13.49 -2.13
CA LEU A 91 13.81 12.70 -3.13
C LEU A 91 12.93 11.62 -2.50
N SER A 92 13.47 10.84 -1.55
CA SER A 92 12.74 9.76 -0.88
C SER A 92 11.46 10.25 -0.20
N GLY A 93 11.56 11.34 0.56
CA GLY A 93 10.41 11.86 1.29
C GLY A 93 9.32 12.43 0.38
N TRP A 94 9.69 13.24 -0.61
CA TRP A 94 8.73 13.78 -1.58
C TRP A 94 8.13 12.69 -2.48
N ASN A 95 8.94 11.70 -2.89
CA ASN A 95 8.43 10.57 -3.65
C ASN A 95 7.41 9.74 -2.87
N TYR A 96 7.68 9.46 -1.59
CA TYR A 96 6.72 8.75 -0.75
C TYR A 96 5.43 9.52 -0.52
N TRP A 97 5.53 10.85 -0.37
CA TRP A 97 4.35 11.70 -0.31
C TRP A 97 3.50 11.57 -1.58
N VAL A 98 4.15 11.55 -2.77
CA VAL A 98 3.44 11.30 -4.05
C VAL A 98 2.84 9.90 -4.10
N VAL A 99 3.55 8.86 -3.63
CA VAL A 99 2.98 7.49 -3.55
C VAL A 99 1.62 7.51 -2.87
N TYR A 100 1.53 8.17 -1.70
CA TYR A 100 0.28 8.18 -0.94
C TYR A 100 -0.77 9.15 -1.47
N ILE A 101 -0.42 10.18 -2.23
CA ILE A 101 -1.38 10.96 -3.02
C ILE A 101 -2.03 10.05 -4.06
N LEU A 102 -1.23 9.29 -4.82
CA LEU A 102 -1.72 8.38 -5.86
C LEU A 102 -2.52 7.22 -5.27
N VAL A 103 -2.06 6.61 -4.18
CA VAL A 103 -2.81 5.57 -3.46
C VAL A 103 -4.16 6.10 -2.96
N ALA A 104 -4.18 7.29 -2.35
CA ALA A 104 -5.42 7.93 -1.89
C ALA A 104 -6.42 8.16 -3.03
N MET A 105 -5.92 8.65 -4.18
CA MET A 105 -6.74 8.84 -5.38
C MET A 105 -7.25 7.50 -5.95
N THR A 106 -6.42 6.45 -5.94
CA THR A 106 -6.80 5.11 -6.37
C THR A 106 -7.90 4.52 -5.48
N GLU A 107 -7.74 4.59 -4.16
CA GLU A 107 -8.73 4.07 -3.20
C GLU A 107 -10.05 4.84 -3.29
N LEU A 108 -10.02 6.16 -3.45
CA LEU A 108 -11.22 6.96 -3.67
C LEU A 108 -11.94 6.60 -4.97
N THR A 109 -11.20 6.35 -6.05
CA THR A 109 -11.78 5.91 -7.33
C THR A 109 -12.43 4.54 -7.18
N ALA A 110 -11.79 3.61 -6.45
CA ALA A 110 -12.36 2.30 -6.15
C ALA A 110 -13.62 2.39 -5.28
N VAL A 111 -13.64 3.29 -4.30
CA VAL A 111 -14.85 3.55 -3.48
C VAL A 111 -16.05 3.92 -4.36
N ALA A 112 -15.87 4.72 -5.41
CA ALA A 112 -16.94 5.05 -6.32
C ALA A 112 -17.50 3.81 -7.04
N LYS A 113 -16.66 2.84 -7.43
CA LYS A 113 -17.10 1.57 -8.02
C LYS A 113 -17.87 0.70 -7.03
N TYR A 114 -17.47 0.67 -5.75
CA TYR A 114 -18.21 -0.05 -4.71
C TYR A 114 -19.58 0.59 -4.40
N VAL A 115 -19.67 1.92 -4.43
CA VAL A 115 -20.94 2.67 -4.30
C VAL A 115 -21.85 2.39 -5.49
N HIS A 116 -21.30 2.37 -6.71
CA HIS A 116 -22.03 2.09 -7.94
C HIS A 116 -22.73 0.71 -7.92
N TYR A 117 -22.21 -0.26 -7.17
CA TYR A 117 -22.85 -1.57 -6.98
C TYR A 117 -24.27 -1.46 -6.40
N TRP A 118 -24.53 -0.50 -5.49
CA TRP A 118 -25.86 -0.27 -4.91
C TRP A 118 -26.64 0.83 -5.62
N TRP A 119 -25.94 1.85 -6.09
CA TRP A 119 -26.54 3.05 -6.68
C TRP A 119 -25.90 3.37 -8.04
N PRO A 120 -26.28 2.61 -9.10
CA PRO A 120 -25.66 2.77 -10.43
C PRO A 120 -25.90 4.14 -11.08
N HIS A 121 -26.90 4.90 -10.61
CA HIS A 121 -27.20 6.24 -11.18
C HIS A 121 -26.35 7.36 -10.53
N ILE A 122 -25.63 7.09 -9.45
CA ILE A 122 -24.77 8.12 -8.82
C ILE A 122 -23.48 8.22 -9.64
N PRO A 123 -23.19 9.41 -10.21
CA PRO A 123 -21.93 9.61 -10.92
C PRO A 123 -20.72 9.38 -10.02
N ALA A 124 -19.65 8.75 -10.55
CA ALA A 124 -18.46 8.39 -9.78
C ALA A 124 -17.86 9.57 -9.00
N TRP A 125 -17.76 10.74 -9.64
CA TRP A 125 -17.19 11.95 -9.02
C TRP A 125 -17.97 12.43 -7.78
N VAL A 126 -19.28 12.18 -7.72
CA VAL A 126 -20.11 12.54 -6.54
C VAL A 126 -19.71 11.69 -5.33
N SER A 127 -19.58 10.36 -5.53
CA SER A 127 -19.13 9.44 -4.50
C SER A 127 -17.70 9.78 -4.04
N VAL A 128 -16.80 10.04 -4.98
CA VAL A 128 -15.41 10.47 -4.70
C VAL A 128 -15.42 11.76 -3.87
N LEU A 129 -16.20 12.77 -4.24
CA LEU A 129 -16.29 14.04 -3.50
C LEU A 129 -16.81 13.83 -2.08
N PHE A 130 -17.86 13.05 -1.91
CA PHE A 130 -18.45 12.78 -0.59
C PHE A 130 -17.42 12.14 0.36
N PHE A 131 -16.78 11.06 -0.07
CA PHE A 131 -15.80 10.36 0.78
C PHE A 131 -14.49 11.13 0.93
N PHE A 132 -14.09 11.93 -0.06
CA PHE A 132 -12.99 12.87 0.06
C PHE A 132 -13.22 13.87 1.20
N VAL A 133 -14.38 14.51 1.24
CA VAL A 133 -14.72 15.47 2.31
C VAL A 133 -14.78 14.76 3.66
N LEU A 134 -15.43 13.60 3.74
CA LEU A 134 -15.56 12.82 4.97
C LEU A 134 -14.18 12.49 5.57
N VAL A 135 -13.28 11.88 4.80
CA VAL A 135 -11.97 11.45 5.29
C VAL A 135 -11.05 12.64 5.56
N THR A 136 -11.15 13.71 4.78
CA THR A 136 -10.39 14.95 5.05
C THR A 136 -10.80 15.55 6.41
N CYS A 137 -12.10 15.64 6.70
CA CYS A 137 -12.60 16.12 7.99
C CYS A 137 -12.12 15.23 9.15
N LEU A 138 -12.13 13.90 8.99
CA LEU A 138 -11.63 12.96 9.99
C LEU A 138 -10.15 13.18 10.28
N ASN A 139 -9.32 13.42 9.26
CA ASN A 139 -7.88 13.63 9.41
C ASN A 139 -7.50 15.00 9.99
N LEU A 140 -8.40 15.99 9.91
CA LEU A 140 -8.23 17.26 10.59
C LEU A 140 -8.59 17.19 12.08
N GLY A 141 -9.20 16.10 12.53
CA GLY A 141 -9.61 15.86 13.92
C GLY A 141 -8.45 15.48 14.84
N ASN A 142 -8.67 14.52 15.74
CA ASN A 142 -7.71 14.11 16.78
C ASN A 142 -6.98 12.82 16.40
N VAL A 143 -5.65 12.75 16.64
CA VAL A 143 -4.81 11.56 16.40
C VAL A 143 -5.31 10.30 17.13
N LYS A 144 -5.86 10.45 18.34
CA LYS A 144 -6.43 9.29 19.07
C LYS A 144 -7.66 8.73 18.35
N PHE A 145 -8.49 9.61 17.81
CA PHE A 145 -9.67 9.19 17.04
C PHE A 145 -9.27 8.47 15.76
N TYR A 146 -8.24 8.97 15.06
CA TYR A 146 -7.65 8.28 13.93
C TYR A 146 -7.19 6.85 14.32
N GLY A 147 -6.39 6.70 15.37
CA GLY A 147 -5.87 5.41 15.79
C GLY A 147 -6.95 4.39 16.16
N GLU A 148 -8.01 4.82 16.85
CA GLU A 148 -9.14 3.95 17.21
C GLU A 148 -10.02 3.61 15.98
N SER A 149 -10.30 4.58 15.11
CA SER A 149 -11.08 4.31 13.89
C SER A 149 -10.34 3.33 12.97
N GLU A 150 -9.05 3.53 12.75
CA GLU A 150 -8.25 2.62 11.94
C GLU A 150 -8.14 1.22 12.54
N PHE A 151 -8.03 1.12 13.87
CA PHE A 151 -8.07 -0.15 14.60
C PHE A 151 -9.33 -0.95 14.29
N TRP A 152 -10.53 -0.32 14.40
CA TRP A 152 -11.80 -1.00 14.13
C TRP A 152 -11.99 -1.33 12.65
N LEU A 153 -11.63 -0.43 11.75
CA LEU A 153 -11.66 -0.68 10.31
C LEU A 153 -10.71 -1.84 9.92
N ALA A 154 -9.53 -1.92 10.54
CA ALA A 154 -8.61 -3.03 10.31
C ALA A 154 -9.16 -4.37 10.84
N ILE A 155 -9.80 -4.38 12.02
CA ILE A 155 -10.45 -5.60 12.55
C ILE A 155 -11.54 -6.08 11.61
N ILE A 156 -12.40 -5.18 11.13
CA ILE A 156 -13.51 -5.54 10.23
C ILE A 156 -12.99 -6.25 8.98
N LYS A 157 -11.98 -5.69 8.30
CA LYS A 157 -11.45 -6.29 7.08
C LYS A 157 -10.67 -7.59 7.33
N VAL A 158 -9.93 -7.68 8.42
CA VAL A 158 -9.23 -8.92 8.82
C VAL A 158 -10.23 -10.03 9.14
N ALA A 159 -11.24 -9.72 9.97
CA ALA A 159 -12.29 -10.66 10.32
C ALA A 159 -13.07 -11.12 9.07
N ALA A 160 -13.36 -10.21 8.15
CA ALA A 160 -14.06 -10.54 6.91
C ALA A 160 -13.28 -11.52 6.02
N VAL A 161 -11.98 -11.28 5.81
CA VAL A 161 -11.15 -12.19 5.00
C VAL A 161 -11.04 -13.56 5.68
N ILE A 162 -10.82 -13.61 6.99
CA ILE A 162 -10.76 -14.87 7.74
C ILE A 162 -12.10 -15.60 7.66
N SER A 163 -13.23 -14.91 7.89
CA SER A 163 -14.56 -15.49 7.81
C SER A 163 -14.85 -16.04 6.40
N MET A 164 -14.44 -15.32 5.38
CA MET A 164 -14.55 -15.75 3.97
C MET A 164 -13.71 -17.01 3.70
N ILE A 165 -12.48 -17.09 4.21
CA ILE A 165 -11.64 -18.29 4.09
C ILE A 165 -12.31 -19.49 4.78
N VAL A 166 -12.77 -19.29 6.03
CA VAL A 166 -13.41 -20.36 6.81
C VAL A 166 -14.71 -20.82 6.14
N PHE A 167 -15.55 -19.87 5.70
CA PHE A 167 -16.81 -20.19 5.03
C PHE A 167 -16.59 -20.83 3.66
N GLY A 168 -15.64 -20.33 2.87
CA GLY A 168 -15.27 -20.92 1.59
C GLY A 168 -14.72 -22.34 1.76
N LEU A 169 -13.89 -22.57 2.77
CA LEU A 169 -13.39 -23.91 3.10
C LEU A 169 -14.55 -24.85 3.53
N TYR A 170 -15.50 -24.36 4.34
CA TYR A 170 -16.70 -25.09 4.69
C TYR A 170 -17.48 -25.52 3.43
N LEU A 171 -17.72 -24.60 2.49
CA LEU A 171 -18.40 -24.91 1.24
C LEU A 171 -17.64 -25.96 0.41
N LEU A 172 -16.31 -25.88 0.34
CA LEU A 172 -15.47 -26.85 -0.38
C LEU A 172 -15.50 -28.25 0.25
N LEU A 173 -15.51 -28.34 1.59
CA LEU A 173 -15.50 -29.61 2.32
C LEU A 173 -16.89 -30.26 2.37
N THR A 174 -17.95 -29.48 2.22
CA THR A 174 -19.35 -29.97 2.20
C THR A 174 -19.90 -30.07 0.79
N ALA A 175 -19.12 -29.77 -0.24
CA ALA A 175 -19.49 -29.85 -1.63
C ALA A 175 -19.85 -31.29 -2.01
N GLY A 176 -21.04 -31.47 -2.57
CA GLY A 176 -21.45 -32.77 -3.17
C GLY A 176 -20.74 -33.05 -4.50
N ASN A 177 -20.87 -34.26 -5.02
CA ASN A 177 -20.22 -34.69 -6.27
C ASN A 177 -20.62 -33.84 -7.50
N ASP A 178 -21.79 -33.22 -7.48
CA ASP A 178 -22.31 -32.37 -8.57
C ASP A 178 -21.97 -30.87 -8.35
N SER A 179 -21.21 -30.54 -7.31
CA SER A 179 -20.82 -29.16 -7.01
C SER A 179 -19.71 -28.67 -7.93
N ILE A 180 -19.81 -27.42 -8.38
CA ILE A 180 -18.73 -26.73 -9.11
C ILE A 180 -17.54 -26.39 -8.19
N ALA A 181 -17.74 -26.37 -6.87
CA ALA A 181 -16.72 -26.04 -5.89
C ALA A 181 -15.81 -27.24 -5.64
N SER A 182 -14.53 -27.12 -6.04
CA SER A 182 -13.52 -28.15 -5.87
C SER A 182 -12.11 -27.54 -5.88
N PHE A 183 -11.20 -28.10 -5.10
CA PHE A 183 -9.79 -27.74 -5.18
C PHE A 183 -9.18 -28.06 -6.55
N SER A 184 -9.77 -29.01 -7.31
CA SER A 184 -9.34 -29.35 -8.66
C SER A 184 -9.50 -28.20 -9.66
N ASN A 185 -10.34 -27.18 -9.36
CA ASN A 185 -10.49 -25.96 -10.16
C ASN A 185 -9.18 -25.21 -10.36
N LEU A 186 -8.21 -25.39 -9.46
CA LEU A 186 -6.87 -24.79 -9.59
C LEU A 186 -6.01 -25.42 -10.68
N TRP A 187 -6.42 -26.63 -11.20
CA TRP A 187 -5.64 -27.38 -12.20
C TRP A 187 -6.43 -27.81 -13.43
N GLN A 188 -7.75 -28.01 -13.34
CA GLN A 188 -8.55 -28.61 -14.40
C GLN A 188 -8.80 -27.67 -15.60
N HIS A 189 -8.76 -26.37 -15.39
CA HIS A 189 -9.12 -25.38 -16.42
C HIS A 189 -7.88 -24.76 -17.08
N GLY A 190 -7.09 -25.55 -17.79
CA GLY A 190 -5.84 -25.13 -18.44
C GLY A 190 -4.59 -25.24 -17.56
N GLY A 191 -4.69 -25.97 -16.43
CA GLY A 191 -3.59 -26.13 -15.47
C GLY A 191 -3.43 -24.94 -14.53
N PHE A 192 -2.41 -25.00 -13.67
CA PHE A 192 -2.07 -23.91 -12.73
C PHE A 192 -1.57 -22.64 -13.44
N PHE A 193 -1.00 -22.80 -14.63
CA PHE A 193 -0.52 -21.73 -15.51
C PHE A 193 -1.27 -21.72 -16.85
N PRO A 194 -2.58 -21.40 -16.89
CA PRO A 194 -3.39 -21.54 -18.11
C PRO A 194 -2.91 -20.64 -19.26
N HIS A 195 -2.23 -19.52 -18.93
CA HIS A 195 -1.62 -18.62 -19.91
C HIS A 195 -0.08 -18.70 -19.89
N GLY A 196 0.47 -19.83 -19.41
CA GLY A 196 1.90 -20.03 -19.25
C GLY A 196 2.53 -19.11 -18.19
N PHE A 197 3.86 -19.18 -18.10
CA PHE A 197 4.60 -18.30 -17.20
C PHE A 197 4.50 -16.82 -17.59
N SER A 198 4.27 -16.51 -18.87
CA SER A 198 4.11 -15.14 -19.36
C SER A 198 2.91 -14.44 -18.74
N GLY A 199 1.77 -15.13 -18.59
CA GLY A 199 0.58 -14.56 -17.94
C GLY A 199 0.88 -14.09 -16.49
N LEU A 200 1.51 -14.97 -15.71
CA LEU A 200 1.95 -14.60 -14.36
C LEU A 200 2.97 -13.46 -14.37
N PHE A 201 4.01 -13.60 -15.23
CA PHE A 201 5.12 -12.64 -15.28
C PHE A 201 4.63 -11.21 -15.54
N TYR A 202 3.75 -11.05 -16.54
CA TYR A 202 3.22 -9.73 -16.89
C TYR A 202 2.33 -9.12 -15.81
N MET A 203 1.71 -9.93 -14.97
CA MET A 203 0.86 -9.44 -13.88
C MET A 203 1.63 -9.03 -12.62
N LEU A 204 2.91 -9.39 -12.47
CA LEU A 204 3.71 -9.04 -11.28
C LEU A 204 3.75 -7.53 -11.01
N ALA A 205 3.80 -6.71 -12.05
CA ALA A 205 3.78 -5.26 -11.91
C ALA A 205 2.45 -4.76 -11.28
N PHE A 206 1.33 -5.35 -11.69
CA PHE A 206 0.02 -5.02 -11.14
C PHE A 206 -0.12 -5.49 -9.69
N LEU A 207 0.40 -6.69 -9.38
CA LEU A 207 0.40 -7.24 -8.02
C LEU A 207 1.19 -6.39 -7.02
N MET A 208 2.19 -5.64 -7.48
CA MET A 208 2.95 -4.71 -6.63
C MET A 208 2.06 -3.71 -5.91
N PHE A 209 0.98 -3.24 -6.56
CA PHE A 209 0.06 -2.27 -5.93
C PHE A 209 -0.55 -2.81 -4.64
N ALA A 210 -0.85 -4.10 -4.58
CA ALA A 210 -1.43 -4.73 -3.39
C ALA A 210 -0.49 -4.75 -2.17
N PHE A 211 0.80 -4.49 -2.37
CA PHE A 211 1.80 -4.43 -1.29
C PHE A 211 2.25 -3.00 -0.95
N GLY A 212 1.74 -1.99 -1.66
CA GLY A 212 1.85 -0.61 -1.23
C GLY A 212 1.17 -0.41 0.13
N GLY A 213 1.84 0.30 1.04
CA GLY A 213 1.31 0.55 2.39
C GLY A 213 1.95 -0.25 3.51
N ILE A 214 2.76 -1.27 3.21
CA ILE A 214 3.51 -1.99 4.25
C ILE A 214 4.54 -1.07 4.93
N GLU A 215 5.03 -0.05 4.24
CA GLU A 215 5.99 0.94 4.73
C GLU A 215 5.40 1.87 5.80
N LEU A 216 4.07 1.90 5.96
CA LEU A 216 3.38 2.64 7.03
C LEU A 216 3.94 2.33 8.42
N ILE A 217 4.39 1.08 8.64
CA ILE A 217 5.08 0.68 9.88
C ILE A 217 6.24 1.64 10.19
N GLY A 218 7.01 2.03 9.16
CA GLY A 218 8.10 2.97 9.32
C GLY A 218 7.65 4.35 9.77
N MET A 219 6.49 4.81 9.28
CA MET A 219 5.95 6.13 9.64
C MET A 219 5.38 6.17 11.05
N THR A 220 4.92 5.04 11.60
CA THR A 220 4.40 4.95 12.97
C THR A 220 5.49 4.84 14.03
N ALA A 221 6.73 4.54 13.65
CA ALA A 221 7.82 4.24 14.58
C ALA A 221 8.12 5.37 15.58
N ALA A 222 8.08 6.63 15.12
CA ALA A 222 8.32 7.79 15.97
C ALA A 222 7.17 8.09 16.97
N GLU A 223 5.96 7.61 16.70
CA GLU A 223 4.77 7.76 17.54
C GLU A 223 4.48 6.49 18.38
N ALA A 224 5.28 5.42 18.22
CA ALA A 224 5.19 4.18 18.96
C ALA A 224 5.63 4.35 20.43
N GLU A 225 4.90 3.75 21.38
CA GLU A 225 5.30 3.73 22.79
C GLU A 225 6.58 2.90 23.01
N ASN A 226 6.72 1.78 22.29
CA ASN A 226 7.89 0.89 22.36
C ASN A 226 8.31 0.39 20.97
N PRO A 227 9.02 1.20 20.16
CA PRO A 227 9.36 0.86 18.78
C PRO A 227 10.30 -0.34 18.65
N GLU A 228 11.22 -0.56 19.60
CA GLU A 228 12.18 -1.69 19.58
C GLU A 228 11.48 -3.05 19.65
N LYS A 229 10.29 -3.13 20.24
CA LYS A 229 9.50 -4.35 20.35
C LYS A 229 8.42 -4.43 19.28
N SER A 230 7.67 -3.33 19.08
CA SER A 230 6.51 -3.30 18.20
C SER A 230 6.86 -3.39 16.72
N ILE A 231 7.96 -2.76 16.29
CA ILE A 231 8.37 -2.76 14.88
C ILE A 231 8.83 -4.16 14.41
N PRO A 232 9.73 -4.88 15.12
CA PRO A 232 10.08 -6.25 14.75
C PRO A 232 8.87 -7.19 14.69
N GLN A 233 7.95 -7.09 15.67
CA GLN A 233 6.74 -7.90 15.68
C GLN A 233 5.86 -7.61 14.46
N ALA A 234 5.62 -6.33 14.13
CA ALA A 234 4.82 -5.94 12.99
C ALA A 234 5.42 -6.44 11.67
N ILE A 235 6.74 -6.31 11.50
CA ILE A 235 7.44 -6.77 10.29
C ILE A 235 7.36 -8.30 10.15
N ASN A 236 7.58 -9.05 11.23
CA ASN A 236 7.51 -10.51 11.17
C ASN A 236 6.09 -11.02 10.85
N GLN A 237 5.05 -10.30 11.22
CA GLN A 237 3.67 -10.62 10.88
C GLN A 237 3.33 -10.41 9.39
N VAL A 238 4.17 -9.68 8.64
CA VAL A 238 3.95 -9.46 7.20
C VAL A 238 3.90 -10.80 6.45
N ILE A 239 4.75 -11.79 6.79
CA ILE A 239 4.71 -13.13 6.16
C ILE A 239 3.35 -13.81 6.41
N PHE A 240 2.89 -13.82 7.67
CA PHE A 240 1.58 -14.42 8.00
C PHE A 240 0.45 -13.74 7.23
N ARG A 241 0.52 -12.41 7.10
CA ARG A 241 -0.42 -11.65 6.30
C ARG A 241 -0.43 -12.06 4.84
N ILE A 242 0.74 -12.24 4.22
CA ILE A 242 0.86 -12.69 2.84
C ILE A 242 0.22 -14.06 2.68
N LEU A 243 0.54 -15.00 3.55
CA LEU A 243 0.00 -16.36 3.46
C LEU A 243 -1.52 -16.41 3.64
N VAL A 244 -2.07 -15.68 4.60
CA VAL A 244 -3.51 -15.73 4.90
C VAL A 244 -4.31 -14.86 3.93
N PHE A 245 -3.96 -13.57 3.81
CA PHE A 245 -4.83 -12.63 3.09
C PHE A 245 -4.69 -12.70 1.58
N TYR A 246 -3.56 -13.16 1.04
CA TYR A 246 -3.37 -13.27 -0.40
C TYR A 246 -3.38 -14.73 -0.85
N VAL A 247 -2.48 -15.56 -0.36
CA VAL A 247 -2.33 -16.94 -0.84
C VAL A 247 -3.56 -17.78 -0.50
N ALA A 248 -3.93 -17.88 0.79
CA ALA A 248 -5.05 -18.73 1.21
C ALA A 248 -6.39 -18.19 0.70
N SER A 249 -6.65 -16.88 0.78
CA SER A 249 -7.93 -16.31 0.33
C SER A 249 -8.17 -16.54 -1.15
N LEU A 250 -7.17 -16.31 -1.99
CA LEU A 250 -7.28 -16.49 -3.44
C LEU A 250 -7.34 -17.97 -3.83
N ALA A 251 -6.59 -18.83 -3.14
CA ALA A 251 -6.70 -20.28 -3.35
C ALA A 251 -8.13 -20.78 -3.08
N ILE A 252 -8.73 -20.37 -1.96
CA ILE A 252 -10.12 -20.73 -1.64
C ILE A 252 -11.10 -20.16 -2.66
N ILE A 253 -10.99 -18.88 -2.99
CA ILE A 253 -11.89 -18.22 -3.94
C ILE A 253 -11.89 -18.92 -5.30
N MET A 254 -10.71 -19.19 -5.87
CA MET A 254 -10.61 -19.87 -7.18
C MET A 254 -10.91 -21.36 -7.12
N SER A 255 -11.00 -21.95 -5.93
CA SER A 255 -11.50 -23.31 -5.74
C SER A 255 -13.03 -23.37 -5.69
N LEU A 256 -13.71 -22.29 -5.26
CA LEU A 256 -15.18 -22.23 -5.22
C LEU A 256 -15.80 -22.18 -6.62
N ILE A 257 -15.21 -21.40 -7.52
CA ILE A 257 -15.66 -21.26 -8.90
C ILE A 257 -14.43 -21.28 -9.81
N PRO A 258 -14.46 -22.04 -10.93
CA PRO A 258 -13.39 -22.04 -11.92
C PRO A 258 -13.09 -20.63 -12.41
N TRP A 259 -11.81 -20.27 -12.45
CA TRP A 259 -11.34 -18.94 -12.80
C TRP A 259 -11.85 -18.42 -14.16
N ASN A 260 -12.02 -19.33 -15.14
CA ASN A 260 -12.50 -19.03 -16.49
C ASN A 260 -14.03 -18.88 -16.61
N GLN A 261 -14.77 -19.18 -15.54
CA GLN A 261 -16.22 -18.98 -15.44
C GLN A 261 -16.59 -17.71 -14.66
N LEU A 262 -15.60 -16.99 -14.13
CA LEU A 262 -15.82 -15.74 -13.44
C LEU A 262 -16.02 -14.62 -14.46
N ASP A 263 -17.24 -14.08 -14.54
CA ASP A 263 -17.51 -12.83 -15.25
C ASP A 263 -17.14 -11.64 -14.39
N LEU A 264 -15.88 -11.24 -14.46
CA LEU A 264 -15.33 -10.20 -13.61
C LEU A 264 -15.49 -8.78 -14.17
N GLY A 265 -15.88 -8.63 -15.45
CA GLY A 265 -16.06 -7.31 -16.07
C GLY A 265 -14.84 -6.40 -15.95
N GLY A 266 -13.63 -6.96 -16.00
CA GLY A 266 -12.38 -6.21 -15.77
C GLY A 266 -12.22 -5.72 -14.33
N LEU A 267 -11.95 -4.41 -14.14
CA LEU A 267 -11.77 -3.79 -12.83
C LEU A 267 -13.09 -3.31 -12.17
N ASP A 268 -14.25 -3.65 -12.75
CA ASP A 268 -15.50 -3.09 -12.26
C ASP A 268 -16.15 -3.89 -11.14
N LYS A 269 -15.73 -5.14 -10.96
CA LYS A 269 -16.32 -6.05 -9.98
C LYS A 269 -15.24 -6.75 -9.16
N SER A 270 -15.46 -6.83 -7.84
CA SER A 270 -14.59 -7.61 -6.96
C SER A 270 -14.86 -9.10 -7.13
N PRO A 271 -13.83 -9.95 -7.37
CA PRO A 271 -14.02 -11.41 -7.43
C PRO A 271 -14.62 -11.96 -6.15
N PHE A 272 -14.29 -11.37 -5.02
CA PHE A 272 -14.81 -11.75 -3.70
C PHE A 272 -16.33 -11.56 -3.61
N VAL A 273 -16.85 -10.47 -4.17
CA VAL A 273 -18.30 -10.19 -4.20
C VAL A 273 -19.00 -11.09 -5.22
N MET A 274 -18.41 -11.22 -6.39
CA MET A 274 -19.00 -11.97 -7.52
C MET A 274 -19.17 -13.45 -7.21
N ILE A 275 -18.17 -14.08 -6.58
CA ILE A 275 -18.23 -15.52 -6.24
C ILE A 275 -19.41 -15.81 -5.32
N PHE A 276 -19.61 -15.02 -4.27
CA PHE A 276 -20.74 -15.24 -3.36
C PHE A 276 -22.09 -14.92 -4.00
N SER A 277 -22.13 -13.97 -4.94
CA SER A 277 -23.32 -13.68 -5.74
C SER A 277 -23.69 -14.88 -6.64
N GLN A 278 -22.70 -15.46 -7.34
CA GLN A 278 -22.89 -16.61 -8.22
C GLN A 278 -23.29 -17.90 -7.47
N LEU A 279 -22.85 -18.04 -6.21
CA LEU A 279 -23.27 -19.12 -5.32
C LEU A 279 -24.70 -18.94 -4.78
N GLY A 280 -25.42 -17.91 -5.20
CA GLY A 280 -26.80 -17.63 -4.77
C GLY A 280 -26.92 -17.03 -3.37
N ILE A 281 -25.81 -16.58 -2.76
CA ILE A 281 -25.77 -16.01 -1.42
C ILE A 281 -25.74 -14.47 -1.51
N GLY A 282 -26.78 -13.89 -2.09
CA GLY A 282 -26.81 -12.46 -2.46
C GLY A 282 -26.59 -11.49 -1.31
N TRP A 283 -27.11 -11.75 -0.10
CA TRP A 283 -26.89 -10.88 1.06
C TRP A 283 -25.42 -10.81 1.48
N THR A 284 -24.67 -11.90 1.30
CA THR A 284 -23.23 -11.94 1.58
C THR A 284 -22.46 -11.07 0.61
N ALA A 285 -22.89 -10.99 -0.67
CA ALA A 285 -22.28 -10.10 -1.66
C ALA A 285 -22.42 -8.63 -1.24
N HIS A 286 -23.60 -8.21 -0.75
CA HIS A 286 -23.80 -6.86 -0.23
C HIS A 286 -22.93 -6.56 1.00
N LEU A 287 -22.84 -7.52 1.92
CA LEU A 287 -22.02 -7.37 3.12
C LEU A 287 -20.52 -7.26 2.74
N LEU A 288 -20.04 -8.13 1.85
CA LEU A 288 -18.65 -8.09 1.39
C LEU A 288 -18.35 -6.78 0.65
N ASN A 289 -19.23 -6.32 -0.24
CA ASN A 289 -19.05 -5.05 -0.92
C ASN A 289 -18.93 -3.88 0.09
N PHE A 290 -19.75 -3.87 1.15
CA PHE A 290 -19.64 -2.87 2.22
C PHE A 290 -18.30 -2.97 2.96
N ILE A 291 -17.84 -4.18 3.30
CA ILE A 291 -16.56 -4.39 3.98
C ILE A 291 -15.40 -3.93 3.10
N ILE A 292 -15.44 -4.25 1.81
CA ILE A 292 -14.39 -3.86 0.86
C ILE A 292 -14.36 -2.33 0.68
N LEU A 293 -15.54 -1.67 0.63
CA LEU A 293 -15.63 -0.22 0.64
C LEU A 293 -14.97 0.37 1.90
N THR A 294 -15.28 -0.17 3.07
CA THR A 294 -14.64 0.28 4.32
C THR A 294 -13.14 0.02 4.34
N ALA A 295 -12.68 -1.07 3.69
CA ALA A 295 -11.26 -1.37 3.56
C ALA A 295 -10.54 -0.33 2.69
N ALA A 296 -11.12 0.07 1.56
CA ALA A 296 -10.58 1.14 0.72
C ALA A 296 -10.51 2.49 1.46
N LEU A 297 -11.58 2.82 2.20
CA LEU A 297 -11.60 4.04 3.03
C LEU A 297 -10.54 4.01 4.15
N SER A 298 -10.27 2.85 4.75
CA SER A 298 -9.23 2.68 5.75
C SER A 298 -7.84 2.91 5.15
N VAL A 299 -7.54 2.36 3.96
CA VAL A 299 -6.26 2.60 3.27
C VAL A 299 -6.10 4.07 2.91
N TYR A 300 -7.16 4.72 2.40
CA TYR A 300 -7.15 6.15 2.14
C TYR A 300 -6.88 6.97 3.42
N ASN A 301 -7.56 6.65 4.51
CA ASN A 301 -7.39 7.32 5.81
C ASN A 301 -5.95 7.17 6.34
N SER A 302 -5.40 5.95 6.29
CA SER A 302 -4.01 5.66 6.66
C SER A 302 -3.00 6.37 5.76
N GLY A 303 -3.30 6.48 4.47
CA GLY A 303 -2.51 7.24 3.50
C GLY A 303 -2.43 8.73 3.83
N MET A 304 -3.56 9.36 4.19
CA MET A 304 -3.62 10.76 4.63
C MET A 304 -2.81 10.98 5.91
N TYR A 305 -2.89 10.05 6.86
CA TYR A 305 -2.06 10.06 8.06
C TYR A 305 -0.56 10.05 7.68
N ALA A 306 -0.12 9.08 6.87
CA ALA A 306 1.27 8.95 6.43
C ALA A 306 1.79 10.18 5.69
N ASN A 307 0.99 10.72 4.75
CA ASN A 307 1.31 11.93 3.99
C ASN A 307 1.60 13.12 4.88
N SER A 308 0.73 13.37 5.85
CA SER A 308 0.89 14.50 6.74
C SER A 308 2.15 14.37 7.62
N ARG A 309 2.52 13.15 8.06
CA ARG A 309 3.73 12.88 8.86
C ARG A 309 4.99 12.95 8.01
N MET A 310 4.91 12.53 6.75
CA MET A 310 6.04 12.66 5.84
C MET A 310 6.37 14.13 5.56
N LEU A 311 5.37 14.96 5.24
CA LEU A 311 5.59 16.40 5.06
C LEU A 311 6.11 17.07 6.34
N TYR A 312 5.58 16.69 7.50
CA TYR A 312 6.10 17.15 8.78
C TYR A 312 7.57 16.75 8.94
N GLY A 313 7.92 15.49 8.70
CA GLY A 313 9.30 15.00 8.78
C GLY A 313 10.25 15.74 7.84
N LEU A 314 9.84 15.95 6.59
CA LEU A 314 10.59 16.73 5.60
C LEU A 314 10.80 18.19 6.07
N ALA A 315 9.79 18.81 6.67
CA ALA A 315 9.89 20.18 7.18
C ALA A 315 10.85 20.27 8.38
N VAL A 316 10.82 19.29 9.29
CA VAL A 316 11.75 19.18 10.43
C VAL A 316 13.20 18.98 9.94
N GLN A 317 13.39 18.15 8.88
CA GLN A 317 14.69 17.95 8.24
C GLN A 317 15.15 19.15 7.40
N GLY A 318 14.31 20.17 7.25
CA GLY A 318 14.59 21.34 6.40
C GLY A 318 14.46 21.09 4.89
N ASN A 319 13.79 20.00 4.50
CA ASN A 319 13.54 19.57 3.11
C ASN A 319 12.15 19.97 2.60
N ALA A 320 11.33 20.64 3.42
CA ALA A 320 10.03 21.21 3.05
C ALA A 320 9.80 22.55 3.77
N PRO A 321 8.81 23.35 3.34
CA PRO A 321 8.45 24.61 4.02
C PRO A 321 8.15 24.43 5.51
N LYS A 322 8.65 25.36 6.35
CA LYS A 322 8.48 25.31 7.81
C LYS A 322 7.02 25.31 8.28
N VAL A 323 6.07 25.73 7.43
CA VAL A 323 4.63 25.70 7.73
C VAL A 323 4.14 24.27 8.02
N PHE A 324 4.74 23.26 7.39
CA PHE A 324 4.38 21.84 7.60
C PHE A 324 4.94 21.26 8.92
N ALA A 325 5.88 21.93 9.56
CA ALA A 325 6.39 21.56 10.89
C ALA A 325 5.47 22.03 12.04
N LYS A 326 4.39 22.78 11.74
CA LYS A 326 3.43 23.22 12.76
C LYS A 326 2.42 22.10 13.03
N VAL A 327 2.23 21.80 14.31
CA VAL A 327 1.30 20.78 14.81
C VAL A 327 0.20 21.46 15.62
N SER A 328 -1.04 21.07 15.44
CA SER A 328 -2.19 21.53 16.22
C SER A 328 -2.10 21.09 17.69
N LYS A 329 -2.95 21.66 18.56
CA LYS A 329 -3.08 21.21 19.96
C LYS A 329 -3.45 19.72 20.08
N GLN A 330 -4.12 19.18 19.06
CA GLN A 330 -4.53 17.77 18.94
C GLN A 330 -3.43 16.84 18.44
N GLY A 331 -2.25 17.36 18.06
CA GLY A 331 -1.13 16.57 17.54
C GLY A 331 -1.17 16.32 16.02
N VAL A 332 -1.98 17.10 15.28
CA VAL A 332 -2.16 16.94 13.83
C VAL A 332 -1.41 18.03 13.08
N PRO A 333 -0.57 17.70 12.05
CA PRO A 333 0.05 18.68 11.17
C PRO A 333 -0.96 19.18 10.11
N THR A 334 -1.88 20.06 10.53
CA THR A 334 -3.06 20.51 9.75
C THR A 334 -2.71 21.10 8.39
N SER A 335 -1.64 21.90 8.31
CA SER A 335 -1.20 22.47 7.02
C SER A 335 -0.75 21.40 6.03
N ALA A 336 -0.13 20.31 6.52
CA ALA A 336 0.26 19.18 5.67
C ALA A 336 -0.95 18.37 5.20
N VAL A 337 -1.95 18.17 6.09
CA VAL A 337 -3.23 17.53 5.71
C VAL A 337 -3.93 18.34 4.62
N ILE A 338 -4.11 19.66 4.80
CA ILE A 338 -4.78 20.54 3.84
C ILE A 338 -4.04 20.53 2.50
N PHE A 339 -2.72 20.65 2.50
CA PHE A 339 -1.93 20.62 1.27
C PHE A 339 -2.07 19.31 0.49
N SER A 340 -2.01 18.16 1.19
CA SER A 340 -2.25 16.86 0.58
C SER A 340 -3.68 16.74 0.04
N SER A 341 -4.68 17.23 0.78
CA SER A 341 -6.09 17.21 0.36
C SER A 341 -6.34 18.01 -0.92
N ILE A 342 -5.68 19.16 -1.10
CA ILE A 342 -5.81 19.97 -2.33
C ILE A 342 -5.40 19.14 -3.57
N LEU A 343 -4.33 18.35 -3.48
CA LEU A 343 -3.91 17.50 -4.61
C LEU A 343 -4.80 16.28 -4.79
N ILE A 344 -5.23 15.64 -3.69
CA ILE A 344 -6.16 14.51 -3.76
C ILE A 344 -7.52 14.95 -4.33
N PHE A 345 -7.93 16.20 -4.14
CA PHE A 345 -9.13 16.74 -4.79
C PHE A 345 -9.07 16.61 -6.32
N GLY A 346 -7.88 16.59 -6.93
CA GLY A 346 -7.71 16.28 -8.35
C GLY A 346 -8.32 14.93 -8.76
N CYS A 347 -8.51 13.99 -7.82
CA CYS A 347 -9.20 12.72 -8.05
C CYS A 347 -10.67 12.92 -8.44
N VAL A 348 -11.34 13.93 -7.88
CA VAL A 348 -12.73 14.28 -8.23
C VAL A 348 -12.79 14.67 -9.70
N LEU A 349 -11.84 15.49 -10.16
CA LEU A 349 -11.75 15.92 -11.56
C LEU A 349 -11.41 14.74 -12.48
N LEU A 350 -10.49 13.86 -12.10
CA LEU A 350 -10.18 12.65 -12.88
C LEU A 350 -11.40 11.76 -13.07
N ASN A 351 -12.16 11.50 -11.99
CA ASN A 351 -13.37 10.69 -12.06
C ASN A 351 -14.54 11.39 -12.76
N TYR A 352 -14.47 12.70 -12.94
CA TYR A 352 -15.42 13.44 -13.78
C TYR A 352 -15.10 13.31 -15.28
N PHE A 353 -13.82 13.42 -15.67
CA PHE A 353 -13.40 13.46 -17.07
C PHE A 353 -13.12 12.08 -17.67
N ILE A 354 -12.52 11.15 -16.91
CA ILE A 354 -12.07 9.81 -17.36
C ILE A 354 -12.40 8.71 -16.35
N PRO A 355 -13.67 8.50 -15.97
CA PRO A 355 -14.04 7.61 -14.88
C PRO A 355 -13.65 6.14 -15.10
N GLU A 356 -13.67 5.67 -16.34
CA GLU A 356 -13.39 4.25 -16.67
C GLU A 356 -11.91 3.91 -16.55
N GLU A 357 -11.02 4.81 -16.94
CA GLU A 357 -9.58 4.60 -17.03
C GLU A 357 -8.81 5.04 -15.77
N ALA A 358 -9.41 5.93 -14.96
CA ALA A 358 -8.77 6.58 -13.82
C ALA A 358 -8.10 5.57 -12.88
N LEU A 359 -8.78 4.46 -12.57
CA LEU A 359 -8.28 3.46 -11.64
C LEU A 359 -6.97 2.84 -12.13
N SER A 360 -6.92 2.37 -13.38
CA SER A 360 -5.74 1.73 -13.96
C SER A 360 -4.54 2.68 -14.03
N TYR A 361 -4.73 3.89 -14.53
CA TYR A 361 -3.66 4.88 -14.59
C TYR A 361 -3.10 5.22 -13.20
N LEU A 362 -3.97 5.43 -12.21
CA LEU A 362 -3.55 5.74 -10.86
C LEU A 362 -2.79 4.57 -10.22
N MET A 363 -3.22 3.32 -10.43
CA MET A 363 -2.54 2.14 -9.91
C MET A 363 -1.13 2.01 -10.48
N TYR A 364 -0.94 2.14 -11.80
CA TYR A 364 0.40 2.02 -12.40
C TYR A 364 1.32 3.20 -12.05
N MET A 365 0.78 4.42 -11.93
CA MET A 365 1.54 5.57 -11.44
C MET A 365 1.98 5.36 -9.97
N ALA A 366 1.09 4.82 -9.14
CA ALA A 366 1.42 4.49 -7.75
C ALA A 366 2.52 3.42 -7.67
N VAL A 367 2.45 2.38 -8.52
CA VAL A 367 3.51 1.34 -8.61
C VAL A 367 4.83 1.95 -9.05
N ALA A 368 4.85 2.82 -10.07
CA ALA A 368 6.07 3.49 -10.52
C ALA A 368 6.75 4.29 -9.38
N ALA A 369 5.95 5.05 -8.61
CA ALA A 369 6.45 5.77 -7.46
C ALA A 369 6.89 4.83 -6.31
N LEU A 370 6.18 3.71 -6.10
CA LEU A 370 6.49 2.72 -5.07
C LEU A 370 7.81 2.02 -5.34
N VAL A 371 8.05 1.55 -6.57
CA VAL A 371 9.32 0.87 -6.93
C VAL A 371 10.52 1.80 -6.79
N LEU A 372 10.37 3.09 -7.10
CA LEU A 372 11.42 4.09 -6.85
C LEU A 372 11.71 4.21 -5.36
N ASN A 373 10.67 4.25 -4.51
CA ASN A 373 10.84 4.31 -3.07
C ASN A 373 11.54 3.06 -2.51
N TRP A 374 11.15 1.87 -2.97
CA TRP A 374 11.79 0.62 -2.57
C TRP A 374 13.25 0.53 -3.02
N ALA A 375 13.58 1.05 -4.22
CA ALA A 375 14.96 1.17 -4.66
C ALA A 375 15.77 2.07 -3.73
N ILE A 376 15.23 3.25 -3.37
CA ILE A 376 15.89 4.18 -2.45
C ILE A 376 16.11 3.53 -1.07
N ILE A 377 15.12 2.83 -0.52
CA ILE A 377 15.24 2.11 0.75
C ILE A 377 16.37 1.08 0.66
N SER A 378 16.39 0.25 -0.39
CA SER A 378 17.39 -0.81 -0.55
C SER A 378 18.81 -0.28 -0.72
N PHE A 379 19.00 0.77 -1.52
CA PHE A 379 20.31 1.44 -1.66
C PHE A 379 20.75 2.11 -0.34
N THR A 380 19.81 2.77 0.36
CA THR A 380 20.10 3.37 1.67
C THR A 380 20.54 2.32 2.68
N HIS A 381 19.88 1.18 2.70
CA HIS A 381 20.23 0.07 3.58
C HIS A 381 21.65 -0.48 3.30
N LEU A 382 22.07 -0.58 2.03
CA LEU A 382 23.45 -0.96 1.71
C LEU A 382 24.48 0.04 2.27
N LYS A 383 24.16 1.33 2.22
CA LYS A 383 25.02 2.39 2.81
C LYS A 383 25.02 2.34 4.33
N PHE A 384 23.85 2.10 4.94
CA PHE A 384 23.71 1.88 6.38
C PHE A 384 24.57 0.68 6.84
N LYS A 385 24.49 -0.47 6.18
CA LYS A 385 25.30 -1.66 6.50
C LYS A 385 26.80 -1.36 6.41
N ARG A 386 27.23 -0.59 5.43
CA ARG A 386 28.62 -0.14 5.31
C ARG A 386 29.05 0.71 6.50
N SER A 387 28.20 1.67 6.94
CA SER A 387 28.45 2.51 8.11
C SER A 387 28.55 1.66 9.40
N MET A 388 27.57 0.77 9.61
CA MET A 388 27.58 -0.14 10.78
C MET A 388 28.86 -0.98 10.85
N LYS A 389 29.31 -1.52 9.69
CA LYS A 389 30.56 -2.30 9.61
C LYS A 389 31.79 -1.45 9.98
N LEU A 390 31.86 -0.21 9.50
CA LEU A 390 32.98 0.71 9.83
C LEU A 390 33.00 1.09 11.31
N GLU A 391 31.84 1.15 11.95
CA GLU A 391 31.69 1.44 13.37
C GLU A 391 31.77 0.20 14.27
N ASN A 392 32.00 -1.00 13.70
CA ASN A 392 31.99 -2.30 14.38
C ASN A 392 30.70 -2.55 15.20
N LYS A 393 29.54 -2.04 14.72
CA LYS A 393 28.25 -2.22 15.35
C LYS A 393 27.50 -3.41 14.78
N VAL A 394 26.78 -4.13 15.66
CA VAL A 394 25.86 -5.20 15.29
C VAL A 394 24.44 -4.69 15.41
N ALA A 395 23.64 -4.86 14.38
CA ALA A 395 22.27 -4.40 14.38
C ALA A 395 21.39 -5.23 15.33
N LYS A 396 20.49 -4.57 16.06
CA LYS A 396 19.54 -5.20 16.99
C LYS A 396 18.51 -6.08 16.26
N PHE A 397 18.17 -5.74 15.02
CA PHE A 397 17.18 -6.45 14.19
C PHE A 397 17.72 -6.64 12.76
N PRO A 398 18.68 -7.53 12.51
CA PRO A 398 19.38 -7.63 11.24
C PRO A 398 18.46 -8.04 10.09
N ALA A 399 18.64 -7.41 8.92
CA ALA A 399 17.97 -7.81 7.69
C ALA A 399 18.47 -9.19 7.24
N LEU A 400 17.51 -10.01 6.75
CA LEU A 400 17.81 -11.36 6.29
C LEU A 400 18.67 -11.31 5.01
N PHE A 401 19.69 -12.17 4.95
CA PHE A 401 20.52 -12.39 3.78
C PHE A 401 21.15 -11.12 3.17
N SER A 402 21.32 -10.04 3.96
CA SER A 402 22.00 -8.84 3.45
C SER A 402 23.50 -9.11 3.22
N PRO A 403 24.09 -8.68 2.08
CA PRO A 403 23.54 -7.80 1.04
C PRO A 403 22.79 -8.51 -0.11
N LEU A 404 22.72 -9.84 -0.13
CA LEU A 404 22.05 -10.59 -1.21
C LEU A 404 20.58 -10.17 -1.36
N SER A 405 19.85 -10.02 -0.26
CA SER A 405 18.46 -9.56 -0.28
C SER A 405 18.29 -8.19 -0.93
N ASN A 406 19.27 -7.30 -0.80
CA ASN A 406 19.23 -6.00 -1.46
C ASN A 406 19.33 -6.16 -3.00
N TYR A 407 20.24 -7.03 -3.48
CA TYR A 407 20.38 -7.28 -4.91
C TYR A 407 19.13 -7.98 -5.48
N ILE A 408 18.55 -8.94 -4.77
CA ILE A 408 17.28 -9.58 -5.15
C ILE A 408 16.19 -8.51 -5.34
N VAL A 409 16.01 -7.62 -4.38
CA VAL A 409 15.02 -6.55 -4.45
C VAL A 409 15.28 -5.62 -5.63
N LEU A 410 16.52 -5.16 -5.83
CA LEU A 410 16.86 -4.25 -6.92
C LEU A 410 16.69 -4.91 -8.30
N THR A 411 17.05 -6.20 -8.44
CA THR A 411 16.81 -6.96 -9.67
C THR A 411 15.31 -7.11 -9.94
N PHE A 412 14.53 -7.42 -8.89
CA PHE A 412 13.08 -7.50 -9.01
C PHE A 412 12.46 -6.16 -9.45
N ILE A 413 12.91 -5.04 -8.89
CA ILE A 413 12.47 -3.70 -9.31
C ILE A 413 12.77 -3.47 -10.79
N GLY A 414 13.99 -3.80 -11.25
CA GLY A 414 14.35 -3.71 -12.67
C GLY A 414 13.43 -4.55 -13.56
N MET A 415 13.08 -5.76 -13.11
CA MET A 415 12.13 -6.64 -13.79
C MET A 415 10.71 -6.02 -13.85
N ILE A 416 10.22 -5.44 -12.76
CA ILE A 416 8.91 -4.76 -12.74
C ILE A 416 8.89 -3.59 -13.74
N LEU A 417 9.93 -2.76 -13.77
CA LEU A 417 10.02 -1.66 -14.74
C LEU A 417 10.04 -2.16 -16.19
N TYR A 418 10.74 -3.26 -16.46
CA TYR A 418 10.73 -3.92 -17.77
C TYR A 418 9.34 -4.42 -18.16
N ILE A 419 8.63 -5.08 -17.22
CA ILE A 419 7.24 -5.53 -17.42
C ILE A 419 6.34 -4.33 -17.75
N MET A 420 6.39 -3.26 -16.94
CA MET A 420 5.59 -2.06 -17.20
C MET A 420 5.86 -1.46 -18.57
N TRP A 421 7.12 -1.45 -18.99
CA TRP A 421 7.52 -0.96 -20.32
C TRP A 421 6.89 -1.81 -21.44
N THR A 422 6.94 -3.13 -21.34
CA THR A 422 6.45 -4.06 -22.39
C THR A 422 4.92 -4.21 -22.41
N GLN A 423 4.22 -3.81 -21.35
CA GLN A 423 2.76 -3.95 -21.24
C GLN A 423 1.98 -2.66 -21.56
N GLY A 424 2.61 -1.67 -22.22
CA GLY A 424 1.94 -0.42 -22.61
C GLY A 424 1.87 0.63 -21.50
N PHE A 425 2.65 0.45 -20.40
CA PHE A 425 2.78 1.43 -19.32
C PHE A 425 4.14 2.14 -19.33
N GLU A 426 4.75 2.27 -20.50
CA GLU A 426 6.01 2.97 -20.74
C GLU A 426 5.99 4.41 -20.22
N LYS A 427 4.84 5.10 -20.31
CA LYS A 427 4.66 6.46 -19.77
C LYS A 427 4.90 6.50 -18.26
N SER A 428 4.41 5.50 -17.52
CA SER A 428 4.63 5.40 -16.07
C SER A 428 6.10 5.12 -15.72
N VAL A 429 6.84 4.45 -16.60
CA VAL A 429 8.29 4.24 -16.42
C VAL A 429 9.07 5.51 -16.75
N ILE A 430 8.73 6.18 -17.86
CA ILE A 430 9.41 7.42 -18.32
C ILE A 430 9.24 8.56 -17.30
N ILE A 431 8.09 8.59 -16.58
CA ILE A 431 7.88 9.63 -15.58
C ILE A 431 8.88 9.55 -14.41
N ILE A 432 9.48 8.40 -14.13
CA ILE A 432 10.44 8.22 -13.02
C ILE A 432 11.69 9.09 -13.22
N PRO A 433 12.45 8.98 -14.33
CA PRO A 433 13.62 9.84 -14.54
C PRO A 433 13.22 11.32 -14.66
N ILE A 434 12.07 11.65 -15.26
CA ILE A 434 11.57 13.02 -15.35
C ILE A 434 11.32 13.55 -13.93
N TRP A 435 10.66 12.77 -13.07
CA TRP A 435 10.41 13.09 -11.67
C TRP A 435 11.71 13.32 -10.91
N ILE A 436 12.71 12.44 -11.06
CA ILE A 436 14.01 12.58 -10.42
C ILE A 436 14.71 13.87 -10.89
N ALA A 437 14.70 14.16 -12.19
CA ALA A 437 15.29 15.38 -12.75
C ALA A 437 14.58 16.65 -12.25
N PHE A 438 13.24 16.65 -12.21
CA PHE A 438 12.44 17.73 -11.65
C PHE A 438 12.79 17.97 -10.16
N MET A 439 12.82 16.90 -9.36
CA MET A 439 13.17 16.98 -7.94
C MET A 439 14.60 17.43 -7.71
N PHE A 440 15.53 17.06 -8.58
CA PHE A 440 16.91 17.56 -8.53
C PHE A 440 16.98 19.07 -8.80
N GLY A 441 16.28 19.56 -9.84
CA GLY A 441 16.16 20.97 -10.12
C GLY A 441 15.56 21.78 -8.96
N LEU A 442 14.47 21.27 -8.38
CA LEU A 442 13.83 21.87 -7.23
C LEU A 442 14.76 21.92 -5.99
N TYR A 443 15.47 20.79 -5.75
CA TYR A 443 16.44 20.72 -4.67
C TYR A 443 17.57 21.73 -4.81
N THR A 444 18.14 21.89 -6.02
CA THR A 444 19.23 22.85 -6.27
C THR A 444 18.77 24.29 -6.06
N ILE A 445 17.56 24.67 -6.51
CA ILE A 445 16.98 26.00 -6.31
C ILE A 445 16.77 26.27 -4.81
N LEU A 446 16.24 25.29 -4.05
CA LEU A 446 15.99 25.44 -2.63
C LEU A 446 17.29 25.47 -1.79
N SER A 447 18.32 24.71 -2.19
CA SER A 447 19.61 24.72 -1.51
C SER A 447 20.37 26.04 -1.74
N TRP A 448 20.28 26.61 -2.94
CA TRP A 448 20.89 27.89 -3.26
C TRP A 448 20.29 29.04 -2.45
N LYS A 449 18.96 29.09 -2.28
CA LYS A 449 18.29 30.07 -1.42
C LYS A 449 18.64 29.97 0.08
N LYS A 450 19.22 28.87 0.53
CA LYS A 450 19.69 28.71 1.92
C LYS A 450 21.16 29.12 2.10
N SER A 451 21.91 29.27 1.02
CA SER A 451 23.32 29.71 1.04
C SER A 451 23.47 31.24 0.86
N LEU A 452 22.40 31.93 0.49
CA LEU A 452 22.26 33.36 0.48
C LEU A 452 21.57 33.85 1.79
#